data_be5105229a6974cf90498ac377d8dc90
#
_entry.id   be5105229a6974cf90498ac377d8dc90
#
_cell.length_a   1.000
_cell.length_b   1.000
_cell.length_c   1.000
_cell.angle_alpha   90.00
_cell.angle_beta   90.00
_cell.angle_gamma   90.00
#
_symmetry.space_group_name_H-M   'P 1'
#
loop_
_entity.id
_entity.type
_entity.pdbx_description
1 polymer ?
#
loop_
_entity_poly.entity_id
_entity_poly.type
_entity_poly.pdbx_seq_one_letter_code
_entity_poly.pdbx_strand_id
1 'polypeptide(L)'
;YYGEYFYYDGSKLIFGNKLQETIDLGENLNLIDEEFFLEVKPQDFQYINYNIHQGTSENNDSRDAANEYKNNPIQTDAKNASKKIYKKIPQKYHSATSLEQSSVDLEDVVRLEKDKRELLLRVKGQSRDPRLRMNTFACLTDINARAMETYRVIKISHYHSGMEYYNFFEGIPMMRTPADFDENAFPHSEQQPAIVKDNNDPLGMGRVRVQFLWQAKRNEMTPWIRVVQPYTGGGKGFYFIPEIGEEVLVDFEGGNAERPFVLGAHYNGEAKSGYHNDDNRVKAIHTKSGHKLIFTEDESILLTDKNGNVIKLDTQGKNIEISAPETINITANNLNINIKKKVKISAGTDIDITAENNIIETAKGNKVENADNKTEVIKEKHKFRSQKNTSINKNVSITSTKENLLLESSKKTIEMNSMEKSNVF
;
A
#
# COMPACT_ATOMS: atom_id res chain seq x y z
N TYR A 1 -2.62 12.76 -25.98
CA TYR A 1 -3.09 12.43 -24.63
C TYR A 1 -4.00 13.51 -24.05
N TYR A 2 -3.56 14.77 -24.08
CA TYR A 2 -4.36 15.89 -23.58
C TYR A 2 -5.38 16.45 -24.57
N GLY A 3 -5.47 15.89 -25.79
CA GLY A 3 -6.42 16.33 -26.83
C GLY A 3 -6.11 17.68 -27.44
N GLU A 4 -4.92 18.22 -27.21
CA GLU A 4 -4.50 19.49 -27.77
C GLU A 4 -4.19 19.36 -29.26
N TYR A 5 -4.70 20.33 -30.04
CA TYR A 5 -4.51 20.36 -31.48
C TYR A 5 -3.36 21.31 -31.86
N PHE A 6 -2.43 20.81 -32.65
CA PHE A 6 -1.42 21.66 -33.27
C PHE A 6 -1.24 21.30 -34.75
N TYR A 7 -0.89 22.27 -35.56
CA TYR A 7 -0.72 22.07 -36.99
C TYR A 7 0.29 23.07 -37.55
N TYR A 8 0.82 22.76 -38.75
CA TYR A 8 1.67 23.63 -39.53
C TYR A 8 0.80 24.34 -40.58
N ASP A 9 0.74 25.68 -40.55
CA ASP A 9 -0.10 26.49 -41.47
C ASP A 9 0.57 26.81 -42.82
N GLY A 10 1.73 26.22 -43.07
CA GLY A 10 2.59 26.51 -44.24
C GLY A 10 3.70 27.52 -43.96
N SER A 11 3.69 28.19 -42.81
CA SER A 11 4.71 29.16 -42.39
C SER A 11 5.21 28.93 -40.94
N LYS A 12 4.32 28.50 -40.07
CA LYS A 12 4.63 28.30 -38.62
C LYS A 12 3.78 27.21 -38.01
N LEU A 13 4.25 26.70 -36.86
CA LEU A 13 3.45 25.84 -36.00
C LEU A 13 2.44 26.67 -35.21
N ILE A 14 1.18 26.23 -35.23
CA ILE A 14 0.08 26.83 -34.49
C ILE A 14 -0.38 25.82 -33.44
N PHE A 15 -0.48 26.28 -32.18
CA PHE A 15 -1.12 25.55 -31.10
C PHE A 15 -2.53 26.07 -30.87
N GLY A 16 -3.48 25.15 -30.66
CA GLY A 16 -4.88 25.46 -30.44
C GLY A 16 -5.66 25.64 -31.75
N ASN A 17 -6.95 25.95 -31.57
CA ASN A 17 -7.91 25.99 -32.64
C ASN A 17 -8.08 27.42 -33.21
N LYS A 18 -7.06 27.90 -33.95
CA LYS A 18 -7.18 29.19 -34.63
C LYS A 18 -8.00 29.04 -35.88
N LEU A 19 -9.12 29.79 -35.95
CA LEU A 19 -9.94 29.85 -37.17
C LEU A 19 -9.13 30.39 -38.36
N GLN A 20 -9.27 29.71 -39.50
CA GLN A 20 -8.67 30.07 -40.77
C GLN A 20 -9.75 30.56 -41.74
N GLU A 21 -9.35 30.96 -42.94
CA GLU A 21 -10.26 31.39 -44.02
C GLU A 21 -11.09 30.22 -44.56
N THR A 22 -12.26 30.57 -45.11
CA THR A 22 -13.10 29.63 -45.90
C THR A 22 -12.77 29.78 -47.38
N ILE A 23 -12.60 28.65 -48.05
CA ILE A 23 -12.28 28.57 -49.48
C ILE A 23 -13.37 27.80 -50.16
N ASP A 24 -13.99 28.41 -51.14
CA ASP A 24 -15.03 27.78 -51.94
C ASP A 24 -14.40 26.84 -52.98
N LEU A 25 -14.81 25.58 -52.94
CA LEU A 25 -14.39 24.54 -53.88
C LEU A 25 -15.58 24.04 -54.66
N GLY A 26 -15.61 24.36 -55.96
CA GLY A 26 -16.70 23.95 -56.86
C GLY A 26 -16.22 23.02 -57.95
N GLU A 27 -17.08 22.08 -58.35
CA GLU A 27 -16.83 21.11 -59.44
C GLU A 27 -16.40 21.79 -60.76
N ASN A 28 -16.94 22.96 -61.06
CA ASN A 28 -16.61 23.72 -62.29
C ASN A 28 -15.47 24.75 -62.09
N LEU A 29 -14.84 24.83 -60.93
CA LEU A 29 -13.82 25.84 -60.60
C LEU A 29 -12.49 25.19 -60.29
N ASN A 30 -12.34 24.68 -59.14
CA ASN A 30 -11.09 24.26 -58.58
C ASN A 30 -11.14 22.89 -57.85
N LEU A 31 -12.31 22.31 -57.68
CA LEU A 31 -12.51 20.95 -57.20
C LEU A 31 -12.37 19.98 -58.37
N ILE A 32 -11.56 18.95 -58.23
CA ILE A 32 -11.32 17.92 -59.26
C ILE A 32 -12.15 16.70 -58.96
N ASP A 33 -12.16 16.28 -57.69
CA ASP A 33 -12.84 15.06 -57.21
C ASP A 33 -13.10 15.16 -55.72
N GLU A 34 -14.19 14.50 -55.25
CA GLU A 34 -14.49 14.35 -53.83
C GLU A 34 -15.14 13.00 -53.53
N GLU A 35 -14.82 12.48 -52.37
CA GLU A 35 -15.34 11.22 -51.85
C GLU A 35 -15.76 11.38 -50.40
N PHE A 36 -17.00 10.97 -50.09
CA PHE A 36 -17.53 11.05 -48.73
C PHE A 36 -17.45 9.69 -48.04
N PHE A 37 -16.88 9.67 -46.84
CA PHE A 37 -16.76 8.50 -46.01
C PHE A 37 -17.69 8.64 -44.83
N LEU A 38 -18.61 7.71 -44.69
CA LEU A 38 -19.50 7.61 -43.53
C LEU A 38 -19.23 6.30 -42.82
N GLU A 39 -18.84 6.39 -41.56
CA GLU A 39 -18.54 5.24 -40.75
C GLU A 39 -19.61 4.99 -39.67
N VAL A 40 -19.74 3.74 -39.22
CA VAL A 40 -20.51 3.36 -38.04
C VAL A 40 -19.56 2.77 -37.01
N LYS A 41 -19.59 3.30 -35.76
CA LYS A 41 -18.69 2.94 -34.68
C LYS A 41 -19.46 2.79 -33.37
N PRO A 42 -18.96 1.97 -32.40
CA PRO A 42 -19.52 1.96 -31.05
C PRO A 42 -19.48 3.36 -30.45
N GLN A 43 -20.64 3.92 -30.10
CA GLN A 43 -20.76 5.29 -29.59
C GLN A 43 -20.69 5.34 -28.07
N ASP A 44 -21.45 4.46 -27.40
CA ASP A 44 -21.60 4.48 -25.98
C ASP A 44 -20.53 3.58 -25.33
N PHE A 45 -19.91 4.06 -24.25
CA PHE A 45 -18.90 3.36 -23.46
C PHE A 45 -18.88 3.90 -22.03
N GLN A 46 -18.22 3.18 -21.13
CA GLN A 46 -18.01 3.58 -19.75
C GLN A 46 -16.54 3.43 -19.37
N TYR A 47 -15.99 4.42 -18.70
CA TYR A 47 -14.66 4.33 -18.09
C TYR A 47 -14.78 4.27 -16.58
N ILE A 48 -14.00 3.36 -15.99
CA ILE A 48 -13.92 3.14 -14.56
C ILE A 48 -12.50 3.48 -14.13
N ASN A 49 -12.38 4.29 -13.09
CA ASN A 49 -11.12 4.60 -12.43
C ASN A 49 -11.22 4.30 -10.92
N TYR A 50 -10.11 4.19 -10.25
CA TYR A 50 -10.04 4.03 -8.80
C TYR A 50 -9.44 5.27 -8.14
N ASN A 51 -10.24 5.93 -7.31
CA ASN A 51 -9.78 7.05 -6.49
C ASN A 51 -9.12 6.54 -5.23
N ILE A 52 -7.80 6.62 -5.17
CA ILE A 52 -7.00 6.11 -4.05
C ILE A 52 -7.18 6.88 -2.75
N HIS A 53 -7.57 8.16 -2.82
CA HIS A 53 -7.75 9.01 -1.65
C HIS A 53 -9.07 8.71 -0.92
N GLN A 54 -10.08 8.31 -1.68
CA GLN A 54 -11.41 7.97 -1.15
C GLN A 54 -11.61 6.46 -0.97
N GLY A 55 -10.79 5.64 -1.63
CA GLY A 55 -10.94 4.19 -1.63
C GLY A 55 -12.17 3.71 -2.41
N THR A 56 -12.65 4.50 -3.38
CA THR A 56 -13.87 4.24 -4.16
C THR A 56 -13.57 4.16 -5.66
N SER A 57 -14.41 3.43 -6.40
CA SER A 57 -14.38 3.46 -7.85
C SER A 57 -15.23 4.63 -8.38
N GLU A 58 -14.70 5.33 -9.35
CA GLU A 58 -15.36 6.37 -10.13
C GLU A 58 -15.75 5.78 -11.48
N ASN A 59 -16.98 6.05 -11.94
CA ASN A 59 -17.50 5.52 -13.20
C ASN A 59 -18.11 6.67 -13.99
N ASN A 60 -17.55 6.96 -15.16
CA ASN A 60 -18.05 7.98 -16.06
C ASN A 60 -18.59 7.34 -17.35
N ASP A 61 -19.84 7.64 -17.64
CA ASP A 61 -20.56 7.15 -18.80
C ASP A 61 -20.57 8.20 -19.93
N SER A 62 -20.21 7.78 -21.12
CA SER A 62 -20.21 8.66 -22.30
C SER A 62 -21.58 9.24 -22.63
N ARG A 63 -22.67 8.63 -22.16
CA ARG A 63 -24.05 9.12 -22.36
C ARG A 63 -24.33 10.37 -21.53
N ASP A 64 -23.67 10.51 -20.38
CA ASP A 64 -23.81 11.64 -19.45
C ASP A 64 -22.89 12.81 -19.83
N ALA A 65 -21.84 12.53 -20.62
CA ALA A 65 -20.91 13.56 -21.07
C ALA A 65 -21.60 14.54 -22.03
N ALA A 66 -21.33 15.84 -21.86
CA ALA A 66 -21.88 16.89 -22.70
C ALA A 66 -21.46 16.73 -24.17
N ASN A 67 -22.36 17.04 -25.08
CA ASN A 67 -22.03 17.18 -26.50
C ASN A 67 -21.54 18.62 -26.74
N GLU A 68 -20.29 18.75 -27.10
CA GLU A 68 -19.69 20.06 -27.38
C GLU A 68 -20.10 20.61 -28.77
N TYR A 69 -20.41 19.73 -29.70
CA TYR A 69 -20.68 20.10 -31.08
C TYR A 69 -22.06 19.63 -31.57
N LYS A 70 -22.72 20.47 -32.37
CA LYS A 70 -23.93 20.06 -33.09
C LYS A 70 -23.53 19.19 -34.28
N ASN A 71 -24.14 18.02 -34.38
CA ASN A 71 -24.03 17.17 -35.57
C ASN A 71 -24.90 17.70 -36.68
N ASN A 72 -24.41 17.61 -37.94
CA ASN A 72 -25.28 17.76 -39.10
C ASN A 72 -26.25 16.56 -39.22
N PRO A 73 -27.30 16.61 -40.08
CA PRO A 73 -28.27 15.53 -40.23
C PRO A 73 -27.61 14.17 -40.55
N ILE A 74 -26.63 14.15 -41.45
CA ILE A 74 -25.94 12.91 -41.88
C ILE A 74 -25.19 12.26 -40.72
N GLN A 75 -24.45 13.05 -39.91
CA GLN A 75 -23.78 12.53 -38.74
C GLN A 75 -24.77 12.04 -37.67
N THR A 76 -25.90 12.73 -37.52
CA THR A 76 -26.95 12.32 -36.59
C THR A 76 -27.55 10.97 -36.99
N ASP A 77 -27.82 10.77 -38.29
CA ASP A 77 -28.31 9.49 -38.78
C ASP A 77 -27.28 8.36 -38.63
N ALA A 78 -26.01 8.63 -38.91
CA ALA A 78 -24.92 7.69 -38.71
C ALA A 78 -24.73 7.31 -37.21
N LYS A 79 -24.87 8.29 -36.33
CA LYS A 79 -24.84 8.06 -34.87
C LYS A 79 -26.01 7.19 -34.43
N ASN A 80 -27.22 7.46 -34.93
CA ASN A 80 -28.40 6.66 -34.60
C ASN A 80 -28.30 5.23 -35.18
N ALA A 81 -27.75 5.06 -36.37
CA ALA A 81 -27.46 3.76 -36.95
C ALA A 81 -26.41 3.01 -36.14
N SER A 82 -25.36 3.68 -35.73
CA SER A 82 -24.30 3.13 -34.85
C SER A 82 -24.88 2.57 -33.55
N LYS A 83 -25.74 3.30 -32.87
CA LYS A 83 -26.42 2.87 -31.64
C LYS A 83 -27.34 1.68 -31.82
N LYS A 84 -27.97 1.54 -32.99
CA LYS A 84 -28.80 0.38 -33.32
C LYS A 84 -27.98 -0.89 -33.54
N ILE A 85 -26.81 -0.75 -34.14
CA ILE A 85 -25.88 -1.85 -34.44
C ILE A 85 -25.11 -2.28 -33.19
N TYR A 86 -24.49 -1.33 -32.49
CA TYR A 86 -23.64 -1.55 -31.32
C TYR A 86 -24.43 -1.34 -30.03
N LYS A 87 -25.15 -2.37 -29.59
CA LYS A 87 -26.02 -2.31 -28.41
C LYS A 87 -25.27 -2.49 -27.09
N LYS A 88 -24.08 -3.12 -27.11
CA LYS A 88 -23.28 -3.34 -25.91
C LYS A 88 -22.48 -2.09 -25.57
N ILE A 89 -22.49 -1.72 -24.29
CA ILE A 89 -21.71 -0.61 -23.75
C ILE A 89 -20.44 -1.22 -23.14
N PRO A 90 -19.28 -1.09 -23.79
CA PRO A 90 -18.04 -1.59 -23.24
C PRO A 90 -17.64 -0.79 -22.00
N GLN A 91 -17.12 -1.50 -21.00
CA GLN A 91 -16.51 -0.91 -19.82
C GLN A 91 -15.00 -1.11 -19.90
N LYS A 92 -14.23 -0.09 -19.56
CA LYS A 92 -12.78 -0.14 -19.54
C LYS A 92 -12.27 0.49 -18.24
N TYR A 93 -11.36 -0.20 -17.58
CA TYR A 93 -10.58 0.42 -16.50
C TYR A 93 -9.56 1.39 -17.13
N HIS A 94 -9.62 2.64 -16.70
CA HIS A 94 -8.79 3.70 -17.25
C HIS A 94 -7.76 4.15 -16.20
N SER A 95 -6.49 3.77 -16.42
CA SER A 95 -5.37 4.11 -15.54
C SER A 95 -4.54 5.31 -16.03
N ALA A 96 -5.03 6.01 -17.06
CA ALA A 96 -4.27 7.09 -17.70
C ALA A 96 -4.49 8.48 -17.07
N THR A 97 -5.24 8.58 -15.96
CA THR A 97 -5.44 9.83 -15.23
C THR A 97 -4.36 10.05 -14.16
N SER A 98 -4.09 11.30 -13.81
CA SER A 98 -3.13 11.62 -12.76
C SER A 98 -3.60 11.18 -11.37
N LEU A 99 -2.68 11.06 -10.42
CA LEU A 99 -3.02 10.71 -9.02
C LEU A 99 -3.75 11.85 -8.29
N GLU A 100 -3.53 13.09 -8.71
CA GLU A 100 -4.01 14.27 -7.97
C GLU A 100 -5.39 14.77 -8.44
N GLN A 101 -5.77 14.51 -9.70
CA GLN A 101 -6.97 15.05 -10.33
C GLN A 101 -7.79 13.97 -11.07
N SER A 102 -7.84 12.78 -10.55
CA SER A 102 -8.36 11.61 -11.25
C SER A 102 -9.81 11.74 -11.76
N SER A 103 -10.70 12.40 -11.02
CA SER A 103 -12.09 12.57 -11.43
C SER A 103 -12.28 13.55 -12.59
N VAL A 104 -11.62 14.70 -12.51
CA VAL A 104 -11.67 15.75 -13.56
C VAL A 104 -11.03 15.22 -14.84
N ASP A 105 -9.85 14.61 -14.71
CA ASP A 105 -9.16 14.01 -15.86
C ASP A 105 -10.01 12.92 -16.52
N LEU A 106 -10.75 12.12 -15.74
CA LEU A 106 -11.61 11.06 -16.29
C LEU A 106 -12.79 11.63 -17.10
N GLU A 107 -13.41 12.72 -16.64
CA GLU A 107 -14.48 13.39 -17.36
C GLU A 107 -13.99 13.96 -18.69
N ASP A 108 -12.83 14.60 -18.70
CA ASP A 108 -12.20 15.13 -19.91
C ASP A 108 -11.84 14.03 -20.90
N VAL A 109 -11.27 12.93 -20.43
CA VAL A 109 -10.96 11.76 -21.26
C VAL A 109 -12.22 11.17 -21.89
N VAL A 110 -13.30 11.03 -21.12
CA VAL A 110 -14.58 10.52 -21.64
C VAL A 110 -15.15 11.47 -22.68
N ARG A 111 -15.08 12.79 -22.47
CA ARG A 111 -15.53 13.80 -23.42
C ARG A 111 -14.73 13.74 -24.72
N LEU A 112 -13.41 13.72 -24.65
CA LEU A 112 -12.52 13.66 -25.82
C LEU A 112 -12.72 12.36 -26.63
N GLU A 113 -12.81 11.22 -25.96
CA GLU A 113 -13.06 9.94 -26.63
C GLU A 113 -14.45 9.90 -27.26
N LYS A 114 -15.46 10.50 -26.63
CA LYS A 114 -16.80 10.65 -27.20
C LYS A 114 -16.76 11.48 -28.46
N ASP A 115 -16.11 12.64 -28.45
CA ASP A 115 -15.96 13.51 -29.61
C ASP A 115 -15.27 12.79 -30.77
N LYS A 116 -14.22 12.02 -30.49
CA LYS A 116 -13.54 11.17 -31.48
C LYS A 116 -14.45 10.10 -32.07
N ARG A 117 -15.25 9.43 -31.25
CA ARG A 117 -16.19 8.38 -31.73
C ARG A 117 -17.37 8.96 -32.54
N GLU A 118 -17.80 10.16 -32.21
CA GLU A 118 -18.86 10.86 -32.92
C GLU A 118 -18.42 11.46 -34.27
N LEU A 119 -17.12 11.46 -34.55
CA LEU A 119 -16.59 11.88 -35.85
C LEU A 119 -16.77 10.75 -36.87
N LEU A 120 -17.96 10.71 -37.50
CA LEU A 120 -18.39 9.63 -38.38
C LEU A 120 -18.34 10.00 -39.86
N LEU A 121 -18.29 11.31 -40.20
CA LEU A 121 -18.26 11.83 -41.54
C LEU A 121 -16.90 12.43 -41.84
N ARG A 122 -16.31 12.02 -42.95
CA ARG A 122 -15.08 12.58 -43.54
C ARG A 122 -15.25 12.79 -45.01
N VAL A 123 -14.52 13.77 -45.54
CA VAL A 123 -14.41 13.98 -46.99
C VAL A 123 -12.94 13.84 -47.40
N LYS A 124 -12.69 13.24 -48.52
CA LYS A 124 -11.43 13.32 -49.24
C LYS A 124 -11.69 14.03 -50.55
N GLY A 125 -10.81 14.91 -50.96
CA GLY A 125 -10.97 15.62 -52.22
C GLY A 125 -9.64 15.94 -52.85
N GLN A 126 -9.72 16.19 -54.15
CA GLN A 126 -8.61 16.70 -54.93
C GLN A 126 -8.98 18.09 -55.47
N SER A 127 -8.07 19.07 -55.27
CA SER A 127 -8.33 20.45 -55.66
C SER A 127 -7.11 21.07 -56.37
N ARG A 128 -7.38 22.11 -57.18
CA ARG A 128 -6.35 22.98 -57.81
C ARG A 128 -6.14 24.29 -57.06
N ASP A 129 -6.83 24.51 -55.97
CA ASP A 129 -6.69 25.75 -55.19
C ASP A 129 -5.46 25.72 -54.23
N PRO A 130 -4.45 26.53 -54.51
CA PRO A 130 -3.23 26.55 -53.70
C PRO A 130 -3.39 27.23 -52.32
N ARG A 131 -4.53 27.88 -52.04
CA ARG A 131 -4.86 28.51 -50.77
C ARG A 131 -5.26 27.50 -49.71
N LEU A 132 -5.70 26.30 -50.15
CA LEU A 132 -6.10 25.25 -49.24
C LEU A 132 -4.89 24.84 -48.38
N ARG A 133 -5.04 24.85 -47.07
CA ARG A 133 -4.00 24.53 -46.05
C ARG A 133 -4.59 23.77 -44.87
N MET A 134 -3.73 23.30 -44.02
CA MET A 134 -4.18 22.74 -42.75
C MET A 134 -5.08 23.72 -41.99
N ASN A 135 -6.17 23.23 -41.47
CA ASN A 135 -7.14 23.97 -40.66
C ASN A 135 -7.92 25.09 -41.44
N THR A 136 -7.76 25.22 -42.75
CA THR A 136 -8.69 26.04 -43.59
C THR A 136 -10.03 25.33 -43.74
N PHE A 137 -11.05 26.09 -44.08
CA PHE A 137 -12.38 25.55 -44.32
C PHE A 137 -12.63 25.42 -45.81
N ALA A 138 -12.86 24.20 -46.29
CA ALA A 138 -13.25 23.89 -47.64
C ALA A 138 -14.79 23.90 -47.71
N CYS A 139 -15.38 24.92 -48.35
CA CYS A 139 -16.80 24.97 -48.63
C CYS A 139 -17.04 24.30 -49.99
N LEU A 140 -17.62 23.11 -49.96
CA LEU A 140 -17.98 22.39 -51.20
C LEU A 140 -19.24 23.01 -51.81
N THR A 141 -19.21 23.27 -53.12
CA THR A 141 -20.33 23.81 -53.85
C THR A 141 -20.69 22.88 -55.00
N ASP A 142 -22.00 22.74 -55.26
CA ASP A 142 -22.51 22.00 -56.41
C ASP A 142 -22.21 22.69 -57.75
N ILE A 143 -22.58 22.05 -58.86
CA ILE A 143 -22.44 22.59 -60.23
C ILE A 143 -23.12 23.94 -60.39
N ASN A 144 -24.09 24.29 -59.58
CA ASN A 144 -24.83 25.57 -59.66
C ASN A 144 -24.27 26.58 -58.60
N ALA A 145 -23.10 26.35 -58.04
CA ALA A 145 -22.45 27.17 -57.01
C ALA A 145 -23.27 27.30 -55.71
N ARG A 146 -24.11 26.31 -55.37
CA ARG A 146 -24.83 26.27 -54.11
C ARG A 146 -23.94 25.60 -53.06
N ALA A 147 -23.81 26.23 -51.93
CA ALA A 147 -23.06 25.61 -50.79
C ALA A 147 -23.73 24.30 -50.37
N MET A 148 -22.96 23.24 -50.36
CA MET A 148 -23.40 21.92 -49.89
C MET A 148 -23.04 21.76 -48.39
N GLU A 149 -21.80 21.69 -48.06
CA GLU A 149 -21.28 21.51 -46.69
C GLU A 149 -19.87 22.10 -46.58
N THR A 150 -19.48 22.56 -45.42
CA THR A 150 -18.15 23.09 -45.18
C THR A 150 -17.35 22.13 -44.28
N TYR A 151 -16.15 21.82 -44.74
CA TYR A 151 -15.25 20.89 -44.08
C TYR A 151 -13.97 21.59 -43.60
N ARG A 152 -13.54 21.27 -42.45
CA ARG A 152 -12.22 21.66 -41.93
C ARG A 152 -11.18 20.72 -42.48
N VAL A 153 -10.15 21.23 -43.10
CA VAL A 153 -9.03 20.45 -43.65
C VAL A 153 -8.13 19.98 -42.50
N ILE A 154 -8.02 18.66 -42.35
CA ILE A 154 -7.22 18.01 -41.32
C ILE A 154 -5.96 17.33 -41.84
N LYS A 155 -5.88 17.15 -43.15
CA LYS A 155 -4.72 16.62 -43.86
C LYS A 155 -4.66 17.18 -45.25
N ILE A 156 -3.50 17.51 -45.75
CA ILE A 156 -3.31 18.00 -47.11
C ILE A 156 -1.93 17.65 -47.64
N SER A 157 -1.87 17.29 -48.91
CA SER A 157 -0.63 17.06 -49.66
C SER A 157 -0.68 17.88 -50.93
N HIS A 158 0.32 18.72 -51.15
CA HIS A 158 0.46 19.55 -52.33
C HIS A 158 1.44 18.94 -53.35
N TYR A 159 1.05 18.94 -54.60
CA TYR A 159 1.85 18.45 -55.71
C TYR A 159 2.04 19.55 -56.76
N HIS A 160 3.27 19.72 -57.24
CA HIS A 160 3.62 20.69 -58.24
C HIS A 160 4.64 20.08 -59.20
N SER A 161 4.32 20.03 -60.50
CA SER A 161 5.19 19.45 -61.52
C SER A 161 5.72 20.47 -62.54
N GLY A 162 5.82 21.75 -62.16
CA GLY A 162 6.23 22.84 -63.04
C GLY A 162 5.12 23.42 -63.91
N MET A 163 4.26 22.61 -64.47
CA MET A 163 3.11 23.07 -65.26
C MET A 163 1.76 22.84 -64.58
N GLU A 164 1.69 21.89 -63.69
CA GLU A 164 0.45 21.50 -63.02
C GLU A 164 0.59 21.60 -61.51
N TYR A 165 -0.47 22.08 -60.90
CA TYR A 165 -0.63 22.07 -59.46
C TYR A 165 -1.95 21.43 -59.09
N TYR A 166 -1.90 20.56 -58.08
CA TYR A 166 -3.07 20.01 -57.41
C TYR A 166 -2.72 19.61 -55.98
N ASN A 167 -3.74 19.47 -55.17
CA ASN A 167 -3.60 18.98 -53.81
C ASN A 167 -4.64 17.89 -53.52
N PHE A 168 -4.31 17.02 -52.59
CA PHE A 168 -5.23 16.08 -51.99
C PHE A 168 -5.46 16.52 -50.55
N PHE A 169 -6.72 16.60 -50.16
CA PHE A 169 -7.08 16.96 -48.79
C PHE A 169 -8.04 15.96 -48.18
N GLU A 170 -7.98 15.84 -46.84
CA GLU A 170 -9.00 15.20 -46.02
C GLU A 170 -9.63 16.26 -45.11
N GLY A 171 -10.94 16.19 -44.95
CA GLY A 171 -11.70 17.15 -44.16
C GLY A 171 -12.74 16.46 -43.27
N ILE A 172 -13.06 17.14 -42.18
CA ILE A 172 -14.11 16.81 -41.22
C ILE A 172 -15.13 17.95 -41.20
N PRO A 173 -16.39 17.74 -40.77
CA PRO A 173 -17.34 18.82 -40.65
C PRO A 173 -16.80 20.02 -39.88
N MET A 174 -17.04 21.23 -40.40
CA MET A 174 -16.47 22.49 -39.95
C MET A 174 -16.57 22.72 -38.45
N MET A 175 -17.71 22.36 -37.86
CA MET A 175 -18.01 22.56 -36.44
C MET A 175 -17.23 21.61 -35.53
N ARG A 176 -16.52 20.61 -36.08
CA ARG A 176 -15.72 19.66 -35.30
C ARG A 176 -14.28 20.13 -35.23
N THR A 177 -13.71 20.00 -34.05
CA THR A 177 -12.26 20.09 -33.85
C THR A 177 -11.65 18.72 -34.19
N PRO A 178 -10.49 18.66 -34.84
CA PRO A 178 -9.80 17.38 -35.00
C PRO A 178 -9.53 16.78 -33.64
N ALA A 179 -10.09 15.64 -33.36
CA ALA A 179 -9.82 14.92 -32.12
C ALA A 179 -8.57 14.05 -32.36
N ASP A 180 -7.39 14.64 -32.20
CA ASP A 180 -6.13 13.91 -32.16
C ASP A 180 -5.92 13.24 -30.79
N PHE A 181 -7.01 12.95 -30.10
CA PHE A 181 -6.98 12.25 -28.83
C PHE A 181 -6.72 10.76 -29.06
N ASP A 182 -5.65 10.25 -28.46
CA ASP A 182 -5.37 8.83 -28.33
C ASP A 182 -5.27 8.47 -26.85
N GLU A 183 -6.24 7.73 -26.37
CA GLU A 183 -6.30 7.29 -24.98
C GLU A 183 -5.11 6.40 -24.56
N ASN A 184 -4.40 5.83 -25.54
CA ASN A 184 -3.23 4.98 -25.31
C ASN A 184 -1.90 5.75 -25.44
N ALA A 185 -1.94 7.02 -25.84
CA ALA A 185 -0.75 7.86 -26.02
C ALA A 185 -0.27 8.56 -24.73
N PHE A 186 -0.64 8.05 -23.55
CA PHE A 186 -0.12 8.57 -22.28
C PHE A 186 1.38 8.22 -22.10
N PRO A 187 2.13 9.02 -21.30
CA PRO A 187 3.54 8.73 -21.04
C PRO A 187 3.72 7.38 -20.37
N HIS A 188 4.36 6.45 -21.05
CA HIS A 188 4.72 5.15 -20.50
C HIS A 188 6.03 5.20 -19.74
N SER A 189 6.09 4.54 -18.60
CA SER A 189 7.29 4.36 -17.81
C SER A 189 7.46 2.90 -17.40
N GLU A 190 8.69 2.44 -17.42
CA GLU A 190 9.09 1.13 -16.91
C GLU A 190 9.54 1.25 -15.46
N GLN A 191 9.67 0.12 -14.78
CA GLN A 191 10.16 0.06 -13.39
C GLN A 191 11.53 0.73 -13.26
N GLN A 192 11.70 1.53 -12.21
CA GLN A 192 12.92 2.28 -11.96
C GLN A 192 13.30 2.26 -10.47
N PRO A 193 14.60 2.21 -10.14
CA PRO A 193 15.05 2.41 -8.79
C PRO A 193 14.92 3.89 -8.40
N ALA A 194 14.61 4.10 -7.12
CA ALA A 194 14.53 5.44 -6.54
C ALA A 194 14.97 5.41 -5.07
N ILE A 195 15.27 6.58 -4.51
CA ILE A 195 15.66 6.73 -3.11
C ILE A 195 14.54 7.41 -2.34
N VAL A 196 14.18 6.85 -1.19
CA VAL A 196 13.18 7.45 -0.29
C VAL A 196 13.72 8.78 0.27
N LYS A 197 12.93 9.84 0.14
CA LYS A 197 13.27 11.19 0.64
C LYS A 197 12.40 11.63 1.79
N ASP A 198 11.15 11.15 1.84
CA ASP A 198 10.22 11.46 2.91
C ASP A 198 9.27 10.28 3.13
N ASN A 199 9.05 9.90 4.38
CA ASN A 199 8.15 8.82 4.78
C ASN A 199 7.14 9.25 5.86
N ASN A 200 7.04 10.56 6.13
CA ASN A 200 6.09 11.12 7.08
C ASN A 200 4.81 11.57 6.37
N ASP A 201 4.03 10.61 5.90
CA ASP A 201 2.78 10.86 5.15
C ASP A 201 1.75 11.64 5.98
N PRO A 202 1.36 12.87 5.57
CA PRO A 202 0.43 13.71 6.32
C PRO A 202 -0.99 13.14 6.41
N LEU A 203 -1.36 12.20 5.53
CA LEU A 203 -2.67 11.53 5.57
C LEU A 203 -2.63 10.19 6.33
N GLY A 204 -1.47 9.76 6.82
CA GLY A 204 -1.34 8.51 7.57
C GLY A 204 -1.62 7.24 6.75
N MET A 205 -1.56 7.30 5.42
CA MET A 205 -1.81 6.17 4.52
C MET A 205 -0.57 5.29 4.30
N GLY A 206 0.57 5.62 4.93
CA GLY A 206 1.83 4.90 4.75
C GLY A 206 2.49 5.11 3.38
N ARG A 207 2.28 6.27 2.78
CA ARG A 207 2.90 6.66 1.52
C ARG A 207 4.30 7.21 1.76
N VAL A 208 5.09 7.25 0.70
CA VAL A 208 6.43 7.85 0.70
C VAL A 208 6.60 8.83 -0.46
N ARG A 209 7.59 9.71 -0.36
CA ARG A 209 8.09 10.48 -1.49
C ARG A 209 9.47 9.97 -1.85
N VAL A 210 9.67 9.71 -3.12
CA VAL A 210 10.93 9.17 -3.61
C VAL A 210 11.55 10.09 -4.65
N GLN A 211 12.84 9.95 -4.84
CA GLN A 211 13.61 10.67 -5.85
C GLN A 211 14.20 9.65 -6.82
N PHE A 212 13.79 9.72 -8.08
CA PHE A 212 14.44 8.98 -9.15
C PHE A 212 15.85 9.51 -9.41
N LEU A 213 16.73 8.70 -9.96
CA LEU A 213 18.12 9.07 -10.23
C LEU A 213 18.25 10.29 -11.15
N TRP A 214 17.33 10.41 -12.12
CA TRP A 214 17.30 11.56 -13.03
C TRP A 214 16.77 12.85 -12.39
N GLN A 215 16.01 12.77 -11.29
CA GLN A 215 15.54 13.92 -10.52
C GLN A 215 16.62 14.50 -9.58
N ALA A 216 17.67 13.73 -9.27
CA ALA A 216 18.68 14.09 -8.28
C ALA A 216 19.36 15.44 -8.59
N LYS A 217 19.66 15.72 -9.88
CA LYS A 217 20.31 16.98 -10.31
C LYS A 217 19.47 18.22 -10.03
N ARG A 218 18.14 18.09 -10.02
CA ARG A 218 17.20 19.19 -9.77
C ARG A 218 16.67 19.21 -8.34
N ASN A 219 17.09 18.24 -7.52
CA ASN A 219 16.56 18.03 -6.17
C ASN A 219 15.02 17.93 -6.12
N GLU A 220 14.44 17.36 -7.17
CA GLU A 220 13.01 17.09 -7.27
C GLU A 220 12.69 15.72 -6.66
N MET A 221 11.43 15.50 -6.33
CA MET A 221 10.93 14.22 -5.82
C MET A 221 9.48 14.02 -6.28
N THR A 222 8.98 12.79 -6.15
CA THR A 222 7.58 12.46 -6.48
C THR A 222 6.60 13.16 -5.53
N PRO A 223 5.31 13.27 -5.90
CA PRO A 223 4.24 13.40 -4.90
C PRO A 223 4.23 12.21 -3.94
N TRP A 224 3.30 12.20 -2.97
CA TRP A 224 3.10 11.06 -2.07
C TRP A 224 2.58 9.84 -2.83
N ILE A 225 3.38 8.77 -2.91
CA ILE A 225 3.06 7.54 -3.61
C ILE A 225 2.88 6.37 -2.66
N ARG A 226 2.00 5.43 -3.00
CA ARG A 226 1.69 4.26 -2.17
C ARG A 226 2.84 3.27 -2.12
N VAL A 227 2.90 2.52 -1.02
CA VAL A 227 3.83 1.40 -0.86
C VAL A 227 3.04 0.10 -0.82
N VAL A 228 3.40 -0.88 -1.64
CA VAL A 228 2.80 -2.21 -1.59
C VAL A 228 3.24 -2.92 -0.32
N GLN A 229 2.29 -3.51 0.40
CA GLN A 229 2.54 -4.30 1.60
C GLN A 229 1.98 -5.72 1.41
N PRO A 230 2.57 -6.74 2.01
CA PRO A 230 2.10 -8.13 1.87
C PRO A 230 0.66 -8.35 2.36
N TYR A 231 0.22 -7.58 3.33
CA TYR A 231 -1.13 -7.64 3.89
C TYR A 231 -1.52 -6.30 4.51
N THR A 232 -2.69 -5.76 4.13
CA THR A 232 -3.20 -4.48 4.62
C THR A 232 -4.70 -4.53 4.88
N GLY A 233 -5.22 -3.58 5.68
CA GLY A 233 -6.64 -3.37 5.91
C GLY A 233 -6.87 -2.32 6.99
N GLY A 234 -8.11 -1.90 7.20
CA GLY A 234 -8.45 -0.93 8.27
C GLY A 234 -8.02 -1.45 9.64
N GLY A 235 -7.06 -0.79 10.27
CA GLY A 235 -6.52 -1.11 11.60
C GLY A 235 -5.70 -2.40 11.68
N LYS A 236 -5.28 -2.99 10.57
CA LYS A 236 -4.50 -4.24 10.53
C LYS A 236 -3.55 -4.32 9.33
N GLY A 237 -2.50 -5.13 9.43
CA GLY A 237 -1.59 -5.43 8.32
C GLY A 237 -0.11 -5.33 8.69
N PHE A 238 0.74 -5.43 7.68
CA PHE A 238 2.16 -5.09 7.78
C PHE A 238 2.32 -3.58 7.61
N TYR A 239 3.03 -2.94 8.52
CA TYR A 239 3.35 -1.52 8.44
C TYR A 239 4.87 -1.35 8.54
N PHE A 240 5.54 -1.67 7.43
CA PHE A 240 6.99 -1.55 7.27
C PHE A 240 7.25 -0.57 6.12
N ILE A 241 7.27 0.71 6.48
CA ILE A 241 7.53 1.78 5.51
C ILE A 241 9.04 1.92 5.37
N PRO A 242 9.56 1.96 4.12
CA PRO A 242 10.99 2.13 3.87
C PRO A 242 11.53 3.40 4.55
N GLU A 243 12.75 3.31 5.07
CA GLU A 243 13.40 4.42 5.75
C GLU A 243 13.94 5.44 4.74
N ILE A 244 14.08 6.69 5.19
CA ILE A 244 14.70 7.75 4.38
C ILE A 244 16.13 7.35 4.05
N GLY A 245 16.49 7.45 2.77
CA GLY A 245 17.79 7.08 2.21
C GLY A 245 17.85 5.67 1.63
N GLU A 246 16.83 4.83 1.83
CA GLU A 246 16.79 3.47 1.29
C GLU A 246 16.37 3.43 -0.17
N GLU A 247 16.89 2.45 -0.90
CA GLU A 247 16.56 2.17 -2.29
C GLU A 247 15.28 1.37 -2.40
N VAL A 248 14.39 1.84 -3.26
CA VAL A 248 13.12 1.20 -3.56
C VAL A 248 12.95 1.01 -5.07
N LEU A 249 12.24 -0.05 -5.46
CA LEU A 249 11.77 -0.25 -6.82
C LEU A 249 10.39 0.40 -6.97
N VAL A 250 10.29 1.32 -7.93
CA VAL A 250 9.03 1.99 -8.26
C VAL A 250 8.49 1.40 -9.55
N ASP A 251 7.22 1.04 -9.53
CA ASP A 251 6.44 0.62 -10.69
C ASP A 251 5.33 1.63 -10.98
N PHE A 252 4.62 1.46 -12.08
CA PHE A 252 3.63 2.41 -12.57
C PHE A 252 2.33 1.70 -12.94
N GLU A 253 1.20 2.17 -12.42
CA GLU A 253 -0.11 1.58 -12.70
C GLU A 253 -0.43 1.65 -14.21
N GLY A 254 -0.54 0.47 -14.85
CA GLY A 254 -0.74 0.38 -16.30
C GLY A 254 0.39 0.99 -17.15
N GLY A 255 1.58 1.17 -16.57
CA GLY A 255 2.71 1.84 -17.23
C GLY A 255 2.62 3.37 -17.25
N ASN A 256 1.61 3.97 -16.64
CA ASN A 256 1.43 5.42 -16.64
C ASN A 256 2.45 6.12 -15.72
N ALA A 257 3.33 6.93 -16.29
CA ALA A 257 4.36 7.69 -15.57
C ALA A 257 3.80 8.61 -14.46
N GLU A 258 2.55 9.02 -14.56
CA GLU A 258 1.87 9.86 -13.55
C GLU A 258 1.25 9.08 -12.39
N ARG A 259 1.33 7.73 -12.44
CA ARG A 259 0.76 6.84 -11.40
C ARG A 259 1.81 5.90 -10.79
N PRO A 260 2.91 6.44 -10.23
CA PRO A 260 3.94 5.64 -9.59
C PRO A 260 3.48 5.05 -8.26
N PHE A 261 4.03 3.88 -7.92
CA PHE A 261 3.91 3.28 -6.59
C PHE A 261 5.16 2.47 -6.25
N VAL A 262 5.50 2.36 -4.97
CA VAL A 262 6.63 1.54 -4.53
C VAL A 262 6.21 0.08 -4.47
N LEU A 263 6.90 -0.75 -5.23
CA LEU A 263 6.69 -2.21 -5.27
C LEU A 263 7.39 -2.91 -4.10
N GLY A 264 8.56 -2.44 -3.71
CA GLY A 264 9.36 -2.98 -2.62
C GLY A 264 10.70 -2.28 -2.47
N ALA A 265 11.52 -2.74 -1.52
CA ALA A 265 12.87 -2.26 -1.29
C ALA A 265 13.92 -3.27 -1.76
N HIS A 266 15.07 -2.79 -2.20
CA HIS A 266 16.19 -3.61 -2.63
C HIS A 266 17.38 -3.48 -1.68
N TYR A 267 18.04 -4.61 -1.41
CA TYR A 267 19.42 -4.56 -0.94
C TYR A 267 20.35 -4.21 -2.11
N ASN A 268 21.42 -3.48 -1.81
CA ASN A 268 22.40 -3.09 -2.82
C ASN A 268 23.84 -3.22 -2.32
N GLY A 269 24.82 -2.72 -3.07
CA GLY A 269 26.25 -2.84 -2.73
C GLY A 269 26.63 -2.18 -1.40
N GLU A 270 25.93 -1.13 -0.99
CA GLU A 270 26.14 -0.40 0.27
C GLU A 270 25.22 -0.89 1.39
N ALA A 271 23.95 -1.13 1.08
CA ALA A 271 22.91 -1.56 2.04
C ALA A 271 22.70 -3.08 1.96
N LYS A 272 23.51 -3.86 2.68
CA LYS A 272 23.43 -5.31 2.75
C LYS A 272 22.61 -5.75 3.96
N SER A 273 21.88 -6.87 3.87
CA SER A 273 21.04 -7.38 4.97
C SER A 273 21.84 -7.77 6.23
N GLY A 274 23.11 -8.17 6.10
CA GLY A 274 23.90 -8.73 7.20
C GLY A 274 23.50 -10.14 7.63
N TYR A 275 22.50 -10.75 7.00
CA TYR A 275 22.00 -12.11 7.32
C TYR A 275 22.38 -13.16 6.27
N HIS A 276 23.13 -12.75 5.24
CA HIS A 276 23.58 -13.68 4.21
C HIS A 276 24.46 -14.78 4.79
N ASN A 277 24.18 -16.02 4.43
CA ASN A 277 25.03 -17.19 4.62
C ASN A 277 24.87 -18.10 3.38
N ASP A 278 25.90 -18.94 3.14
CA ASP A 278 26.00 -19.74 1.92
C ASP A 278 24.82 -20.71 1.72
N ASP A 279 24.26 -21.21 2.84
CA ASP A 279 23.14 -22.18 2.83
C ASP A 279 21.78 -21.53 2.97
N ASN A 280 21.69 -20.19 3.01
CA ASN A 280 20.45 -19.44 3.22
C ASN A 280 19.63 -19.88 4.45
N ARG A 281 20.32 -20.19 5.55
CA ARG A 281 19.71 -20.74 6.78
C ARG A 281 19.05 -19.73 7.68
N VAL A 282 19.20 -18.43 7.43
CA VAL A 282 18.67 -17.37 8.27
C VAL A 282 17.57 -16.60 7.55
N LYS A 283 16.44 -16.41 8.20
CA LYS A 283 15.40 -15.45 7.82
C LYS A 283 15.20 -14.49 8.98
N ALA A 284 15.11 -13.20 8.70
CA ALA A 284 15.03 -12.20 9.75
C ALA A 284 14.10 -11.04 9.40
N ILE A 285 13.43 -10.53 10.42
CA ILE A 285 12.84 -9.20 10.44
C ILE A 285 13.69 -8.39 11.40
N HIS A 286 14.29 -7.30 10.90
CA HIS A 286 15.17 -6.44 11.71
C HIS A 286 14.79 -4.99 11.46
N THR A 287 14.42 -4.30 12.54
CA THR A 287 14.03 -2.89 12.47
C THR A 287 15.25 -1.98 12.65
N LYS A 288 15.17 -0.75 12.19
CA LYS A 288 16.19 0.29 12.36
C LYS A 288 16.53 0.52 13.83
N SER A 289 15.57 0.36 14.74
CA SER A 289 15.77 0.47 16.19
C SER A 289 16.54 -0.69 16.82
N GLY A 290 16.82 -1.77 16.08
CA GLY A 290 17.58 -2.92 16.55
C GLY A 290 16.74 -4.08 17.11
N HIS A 291 15.40 -4.04 16.97
CA HIS A 291 14.54 -5.17 17.31
C HIS A 291 14.60 -6.24 16.21
N LYS A 292 14.65 -7.52 16.61
CA LYS A 292 14.85 -8.64 15.69
C LYS A 292 13.91 -9.79 15.97
N LEU A 293 13.36 -10.36 14.92
CA LEU A 293 12.76 -11.69 14.89
C LEU A 293 13.55 -12.53 13.88
N ILE A 294 14.24 -13.56 14.37
CA ILE A 294 15.14 -14.38 13.57
C ILE A 294 14.67 -15.83 13.61
N PHE A 295 14.64 -16.45 12.45
CA PHE A 295 14.43 -17.88 12.26
C PHE A 295 15.72 -18.48 11.73
N THR A 296 16.22 -19.52 12.38
CA THR A 296 17.41 -20.25 11.93
C THR A 296 17.11 -21.74 11.82
N GLU A 297 17.78 -22.41 10.90
CA GLU A 297 17.62 -23.85 10.75
C GLU A 297 18.19 -24.66 11.94
N ASP A 298 19.11 -24.07 12.70
CA ASP A 298 19.77 -24.74 13.84
C ASP A 298 19.11 -24.36 15.19
N GLU A 299 18.75 -23.09 15.36
CA GLU A 299 18.38 -22.52 16.66
C GLU A 299 16.87 -22.26 16.80
N SER A 300 16.11 -22.38 15.73
CA SER A 300 14.68 -22.15 15.59
C SER A 300 14.25 -20.67 15.61
N ILE A 301 13.83 -20.11 16.74
CA ILE A 301 13.24 -18.77 16.79
C ILE A 301 13.91 -17.94 17.89
N LEU A 302 14.32 -16.74 17.52
CA LEU A 302 14.89 -15.75 18.43
C LEU A 302 14.14 -14.42 18.28
N LEU A 303 13.53 -13.95 19.35
CA LEU A 303 12.99 -12.61 19.48
C LEU A 303 13.88 -11.81 20.45
N THR A 304 14.43 -10.70 19.99
CA THR A 304 15.30 -9.87 20.82
C THR A 304 15.10 -8.39 20.54
N ASP A 305 15.32 -7.58 21.57
CA ASP A 305 15.37 -6.13 21.42
C ASP A 305 16.82 -5.62 21.44
N LYS A 306 16.95 -4.30 21.28
CA LYS A 306 18.26 -3.61 21.31
C LYS A 306 18.98 -3.75 22.66
N ASN A 307 18.24 -3.88 23.76
CA ASN A 307 18.80 -3.81 25.14
C ASN A 307 19.09 -5.18 25.72
N GLY A 308 18.85 -6.27 24.98
CA GLY A 308 19.20 -7.62 25.39
C GLY A 308 18.06 -8.40 26.08
N ASN A 309 16.81 -7.94 25.97
CA ASN A 309 15.66 -8.78 26.28
C ASN A 309 15.55 -9.89 25.21
N VAL A 310 15.39 -11.13 25.66
CA VAL A 310 15.43 -12.30 24.76
C VAL A 310 14.30 -13.27 25.07
N ILE A 311 13.64 -13.75 24.02
CA ILE A 311 12.85 -14.99 24.03
C ILE A 311 13.45 -15.91 22.96
N LYS A 312 13.97 -17.05 23.35
CA LYS A 312 14.58 -18.04 22.45
C LYS A 312 13.84 -19.37 22.56
N LEU A 313 13.40 -19.89 21.44
CA LEU A 313 12.91 -21.26 21.29
C LEU A 313 14.03 -22.08 20.65
N ASP A 314 14.75 -22.84 21.46
CA ASP A 314 15.87 -23.66 21.04
C ASP A 314 15.39 -25.05 20.64
N THR A 315 15.43 -25.34 19.37
CA THR A 315 14.98 -26.63 18.82
C THR A 315 15.90 -27.79 19.21
N GLN A 316 17.21 -27.61 19.15
CA GLN A 316 18.18 -28.67 19.46
C GLN A 316 18.16 -29.01 20.97
N GLY A 317 18.19 -28.00 21.80
CA GLY A 317 18.11 -28.16 23.24
C GLY A 317 16.73 -28.51 23.80
N LYS A 318 15.68 -28.36 22.95
CA LYS A 318 14.25 -28.50 23.32
C LYS A 318 13.90 -27.59 24.50
N ASN A 319 14.41 -26.38 24.51
CA ASN A 319 14.32 -25.41 25.58
C ASN A 319 13.60 -24.14 25.12
N ILE A 320 13.03 -23.44 26.10
CA ILE A 320 12.58 -22.06 25.96
C ILE A 320 13.35 -21.25 26.99
N GLU A 321 14.04 -20.21 26.53
CA GLU A 321 14.77 -19.28 27.35
C GLU A 321 14.08 -17.89 27.30
N ILE A 322 13.84 -17.32 28.49
CA ILE A 322 13.33 -15.95 28.61
C ILE A 322 14.29 -15.23 29.54
N SER A 323 14.90 -14.16 29.09
CA SER A 323 15.84 -13.37 29.85
C SER A 323 15.65 -11.88 29.63
N ALA A 324 15.89 -11.11 30.69
CA ALA A 324 15.91 -9.66 30.66
C ALA A 324 17.07 -9.15 31.53
N PRO A 325 17.79 -8.08 31.12
CA PRO A 325 18.85 -7.49 31.94
C PRO A 325 18.37 -6.94 33.29
N GLU A 326 17.13 -6.46 33.35
CA GLU A 326 16.56 -5.80 34.54
C GLU A 326 15.43 -6.61 35.16
N THR A 327 14.26 -6.63 34.57
CA THR A 327 13.04 -7.16 35.22
C THR A 327 12.18 -7.95 34.27
N ILE A 328 11.62 -9.06 34.73
CA ILE A 328 10.54 -9.79 34.08
C ILE A 328 9.29 -9.67 34.97
N ASN A 329 8.24 -9.02 34.46
CA ASN A 329 6.95 -8.90 35.12
C ASN A 329 5.95 -9.88 34.47
N ILE A 330 5.33 -10.71 35.30
CA ILE A 330 4.26 -11.63 34.88
C ILE A 330 3.00 -11.25 35.65
N THR A 331 2.01 -10.70 34.97
CA THR A 331 0.74 -10.30 35.57
C THR A 331 -0.40 -11.05 34.88
N ALA A 332 -1.18 -11.78 35.64
CA ALA A 332 -2.32 -12.55 35.12
C ALA A 332 -3.34 -12.79 36.24
N ASN A 333 -4.59 -13.13 35.87
CA ASN A 333 -5.58 -13.59 36.83
C ASN A 333 -5.17 -14.94 37.46
N ASN A 334 -4.56 -15.83 36.69
CA ASN A 334 -4.10 -17.14 37.16
C ASN A 334 -2.75 -17.48 36.51
N LEU A 335 -1.81 -17.99 37.27
CA LEU A 335 -0.57 -18.58 36.79
C LEU A 335 -0.49 -20.06 37.23
N ASN A 336 -0.41 -20.98 36.27
CA ASN A 336 -0.29 -22.41 36.51
C ASN A 336 1.07 -22.91 36.01
N ILE A 337 1.87 -23.48 36.91
CA ILE A 337 3.19 -24.04 36.62
C ILE A 337 3.17 -25.55 36.88
N ASN A 338 3.17 -26.37 35.84
CA ASN A 338 3.15 -27.83 35.93
C ASN A 338 4.47 -28.42 35.42
N ILE A 339 5.35 -28.81 36.30
CA ILE A 339 6.67 -29.35 35.96
C ILE A 339 6.79 -30.81 36.42
N LYS A 340 7.09 -31.71 35.48
CA LYS A 340 7.20 -33.16 35.76
C LYS A 340 8.41 -33.54 36.60
N LYS A 341 9.51 -32.78 36.54
CA LYS A 341 10.77 -33.17 37.21
C LYS A 341 11.15 -32.21 38.32
N LYS A 342 11.57 -30.98 38.02
CA LYS A 342 12.17 -30.08 39.01
C LYS A 342 11.83 -28.64 38.72
N VAL A 343 11.44 -27.89 39.72
CA VAL A 343 11.42 -26.42 39.72
C VAL A 343 12.61 -25.94 40.56
N LYS A 344 13.36 -24.97 40.06
CA LYS A 344 14.41 -24.28 40.80
C LYS A 344 14.11 -22.78 40.80
N ILE A 345 14.00 -22.18 41.95
CA ILE A 345 13.87 -20.74 42.15
C ILE A 345 15.08 -20.30 42.94
N SER A 346 15.79 -19.28 42.47
CA SER A 346 17.02 -18.79 43.12
C SER A 346 17.04 -17.27 42.95
N ALA A 347 17.19 -16.56 44.05
CA ALA A 347 17.39 -15.12 44.11
C ALA A 347 18.72 -14.79 44.76
N GLY A 348 19.36 -13.70 44.33
CA GLY A 348 20.61 -13.22 44.93
C GLY A 348 20.38 -12.53 46.26
N THR A 349 19.21 -11.96 46.49
CA THR A 349 18.81 -11.26 47.73
C THR A 349 17.58 -11.91 48.34
N ASP A 350 16.40 -11.59 47.90
CA ASP A 350 15.14 -11.93 48.56
C ASP A 350 14.17 -12.71 47.67
N ILE A 351 13.34 -13.54 48.27
CA ILE A 351 12.18 -14.17 47.68
C ILE A 351 10.96 -13.82 48.53
N ASP A 352 10.07 -12.96 48.00
CA ASP A 352 8.83 -12.59 48.66
C ASP A 352 7.64 -13.37 48.06
N ILE A 353 6.91 -14.07 48.94
CA ILE A 353 5.70 -14.80 48.54
C ILE A 353 4.54 -14.30 49.42
N THR A 354 3.56 -13.66 48.80
CA THR A 354 2.41 -13.11 49.51
C THR A 354 1.10 -13.63 48.89
N ALA A 355 0.16 -14.01 49.74
CA ALA A 355 -1.21 -14.37 49.32
C ALA A 355 -2.23 -13.76 50.28
N GLU A 356 -3.34 -13.26 49.75
CA GLU A 356 -4.45 -12.74 50.57
C GLU A 356 -5.14 -13.83 51.39
N ASN A 357 -5.20 -15.06 50.88
CA ASN A 357 -5.91 -16.16 51.53
C ASN A 357 -4.94 -17.24 51.99
N ASN A 358 -4.48 -18.14 51.12
CA ASN A 358 -3.76 -19.34 51.53
C ASN A 358 -2.47 -19.54 50.72
N ILE A 359 -1.42 -19.95 51.40
CA ILE A 359 -0.23 -20.56 50.84
C ILE A 359 -0.26 -22.03 51.23
N ILE A 360 -0.35 -22.95 50.25
CA ILE A 360 -0.41 -24.39 50.51
C ILE A 360 0.84 -25.05 49.93
N GLU A 361 1.66 -25.63 50.78
CA GLU A 361 2.83 -26.38 50.36
C GLU A 361 2.66 -27.86 50.74
N THR A 362 2.83 -28.76 49.77
CA THR A 362 2.74 -30.19 50.02
C THR A 362 3.94 -30.92 49.41
N ALA A 363 4.66 -31.69 50.23
CA ALA A 363 5.77 -32.54 49.79
C ALA A 363 5.48 -33.99 50.17
N LYS A 364 5.56 -34.94 49.24
CA LYS A 364 5.51 -36.37 49.54
C LYS A 364 6.75 -36.92 50.20
N GLY A 365 7.89 -36.26 50.00
CA GLY A 365 9.18 -36.53 50.59
C GLY A 365 9.52 -35.51 51.67
N ASN A 366 10.75 -35.07 51.70
CA ASN A 366 11.26 -34.14 52.72
C ASN A 366 10.99 -32.68 52.31
N LYS A 367 10.58 -31.86 53.25
CA LYS A 367 10.70 -30.39 53.22
C LYS A 367 11.88 -30.00 54.09
N VAL A 368 12.89 -29.33 53.53
CA VAL A 368 14.08 -28.88 54.26
C VAL A 368 14.11 -27.37 54.20
N GLU A 369 14.22 -26.73 55.35
CA GLU A 369 14.38 -25.28 55.47
C GLU A 369 15.70 -25.03 56.22
N ASN A 370 16.64 -24.31 55.62
CA ASN A 370 17.86 -23.88 56.23
C ASN A 370 17.86 -22.35 56.30
N ALA A 371 17.96 -21.80 57.48
CA ALA A 371 18.00 -20.37 57.72
C ALA A 371 18.80 -20.11 59.00
N ASP A 372 19.49 -18.98 59.05
CA ASP A 372 20.13 -18.54 60.32
C ASP A 372 19.07 -18.17 61.34
N ASN A 373 18.01 -17.52 60.92
CA ASN A 373 16.87 -17.16 61.76
C ASN A 373 15.56 -17.48 61.08
N LYS A 374 14.59 -18.03 61.80
CA LYS A 374 13.22 -18.23 61.30
C LYS A 374 12.26 -17.59 62.31
N THR A 375 11.39 -16.69 61.76
CA THR A 375 10.33 -16.08 62.56
C THR A 375 8.97 -16.51 61.99
N GLU A 376 8.12 -17.06 62.84
CA GLU A 376 6.74 -17.40 62.47
C GLU A 376 5.79 -16.63 63.41
N VAL A 377 4.85 -15.86 62.82
CA VAL A 377 3.83 -15.13 63.55
C VAL A 377 2.46 -15.67 63.14
N ILE A 378 1.83 -16.37 64.07
CA ILE A 378 0.51 -17.01 63.84
C ILE A 378 -0.48 -16.37 64.79
N LYS A 379 -1.53 -15.71 64.24
CA LYS A 379 -2.49 -14.94 65.05
C LYS A 379 -3.50 -15.80 65.78
N GLU A 380 -3.89 -16.95 65.22
CA GLU A 380 -4.99 -17.73 65.78
C GLU A 380 -4.57 -19.13 66.22
N LYS A 381 -4.13 -20.00 65.32
CA LYS A 381 -3.86 -21.40 65.66
C LYS A 381 -2.70 -22.02 64.91
N HIS A 382 -1.71 -22.49 65.61
CA HIS A 382 -0.64 -23.34 65.10
C HIS A 382 -0.86 -24.78 65.44
N LYS A 383 -0.97 -25.67 64.44
CA LYS A 383 -1.03 -27.12 64.63
C LYS A 383 0.21 -27.79 64.09
N PHE A 384 1.02 -28.35 64.97
CA PHE A 384 2.15 -29.19 64.61
C PHE A 384 1.79 -30.67 64.87
N ARG A 385 1.96 -31.54 63.88
CA ARG A 385 1.77 -33.00 64.02
C ARG A 385 3.01 -33.69 63.47
N SER A 386 3.69 -34.46 64.31
CA SER A 386 4.84 -35.32 63.96
C SER A 386 4.62 -36.74 64.49
N GLN A 387 5.00 -37.72 63.68
CA GLN A 387 4.97 -39.13 64.10
C GLN A 387 6.31 -39.58 64.77
N LYS A 388 7.42 -38.84 64.62
CA LYS A 388 8.74 -39.16 65.17
C LYS A 388 9.46 -37.89 65.57
N ASN A 389 10.46 -38.07 66.44
CA ASN A 389 11.28 -37.17 67.17
C ASN A 389 11.58 -35.79 66.60
N THR A 390 11.43 -34.78 67.43
CA THR A 390 12.04 -33.44 67.26
C THR A 390 13.31 -33.39 68.01
N SER A 391 14.43 -33.07 67.39
CA SER A 391 15.72 -32.85 68.01
C SER A 391 16.12 -31.38 67.89
N ILE A 392 16.44 -30.69 68.94
CA ILE A 392 16.80 -29.29 68.97
C ILE A 392 18.14 -29.16 69.70
N ASN A 393 19.15 -28.59 69.09
CA ASN A 393 20.52 -28.61 69.57
C ASN A 393 20.96 -27.39 70.39
N LYS A 394 20.09 -26.48 70.75
CA LYS A 394 20.38 -25.32 71.65
C LYS A 394 19.18 -25.00 72.53
N ASN A 395 19.22 -23.87 73.20
CA ASN A 395 18.17 -23.49 74.15
C ASN A 395 16.80 -23.35 73.47
N VAL A 396 15.79 -23.95 74.08
CA VAL A 396 14.38 -23.79 73.70
C VAL A 396 13.68 -23.02 74.79
N SER A 397 13.04 -21.92 74.48
CA SER A 397 12.15 -21.20 75.38
C SER A 397 10.76 -21.29 74.90
N ILE A 398 9.83 -21.82 75.68
CA ILE A 398 8.39 -21.86 75.37
C ILE A 398 7.70 -21.03 76.46
N THR A 399 7.15 -19.88 76.11
CA THR A 399 6.54 -18.93 77.04
C THR A 399 5.09 -18.63 76.62
N SER A 400 4.16 -18.71 77.53
CA SER A 400 2.85 -18.19 77.43
C SER A 400 2.72 -16.84 78.07
N THR A 401 2.30 -15.80 77.35
CA THR A 401 2.23 -14.42 77.89
C THR A 401 0.87 -14.02 78.44
N LYS A 402 -0.14 -14.78 78.18
CA LYS A 402 -1.55 -14.43 78.53
C LYS A 402 -2.33 -15.53 79.25
N GLU A 403 -2.01 -16.79 79.01
CA GLU A 403 -2.72 -17.95 79.54
C GLU A 403 -1.73 -19.05 79.95
N ASN A 404 -2.21 -20.13 80.59
CA ASN A 404 -1.38 -21.24 81.02
C ASN A 404 -0.78 -22.00 79.84
N LEU A 405 0.48 -22.44 79.98
CA LEU A 405 1.10 -23.41 79.11
C LEU A 405 0.65 -24.81 79.56
N LEU A 406 -0.17 -25.48 78.78
CA LEU A 406 -0.64 -26.83 79.01
C LEU A 406 0.22 -27.84 78.24
N LEU A 407 0.95 -28.71 78.89
CA LEU A 407 1.62 -29.86 78.33
C LEU A 407 0.84 -31.12 78.68
N GLU A 408 0.20 -31.77 77.66
CA GLU A 408 -0.66 -32.93 77.84
C GLU A 408 -0.25 -34.11 76.93
N SER A 409 -0.19 -35.31 77.54
CA SER A 409 -0.02 -36.54 76.75
C SER A 409 -1.25 -37.45 76.95
N SER A 410 -1.99 -37.74 75.88
CA SER A 410 -3.21 -38.55 75.94
C SER A 410 -2.97 -40.06 75.99
N LYS A 411 -1.75 -40.54 75.80
CA LYS A 411 -1.45 -42.00 75.76
C LYS A 411 -0.19 -42.46 76.46
N LYS A 412 0.72 -41.58 76.86
CA LYS A 412 1.99 -41.89 77.51
C LYS A 412 2.41 -40.76 78.49
N THR A 413 3.46 -40.99 79.24
CA THR A 413 4.04 -40.02 80.18
C THR A 413 4.72 -38.85 79.45
N ILE A 414 4.72 -37.69 80.09
CA ILE A 414 5.58 -36.54 79.76
C ILE A 414 6.81 -36.68 80.60
N GLU A 415 7.97 -36.86 79.96
CA GLU A 415 9.27 -36.93 80.68
C GLU A 415 10.04 -35.65 80.41
N MET A 416 10.42 -34.93 81.43
CA MET A 416 11.28 -33.76 81.40
C MET A 416 12.61 -34.11 82.15
N ASN A 417 13.66 -34.24 81.30
CA ASN A 417 14.98 -34.60 81.83
C ASN A 417 15.95 -33.43 81.60
N SER A 418 16.71 -33.02 82.60
CA SER A 418 17.78 -32.05 82.49
C SER A 418 19.06 -32.67 83.02
N MET A 419 20.20 -32.40 82.38
CA MET A 419 21.46 -32.89 82.80
C MET A 419 22.08 -32.06 83.98
N GLU A 420 21.58 -30.84 84.17
CA GLU A 420 22.13 -29.95 85.26
C GLU A 420 21.09 -29.68 86.34
N LYS A 421 19.96 -29.10 86.07
CA LYS A 421 18.85 -28.86 87.04
C LYS A 421 17.51 -28.78 86.26
N SER A 422 16.48 -29.36 86.81
CA SER A 422 15.09 -29.15 86.43
C SER A 422 14.33 -28.56 87.61
N ASN A 423 13.82 -27.36 87.45
CA ASN A 423 12.87 -26.74 88.37
C ASN A 423 11.50 -26.86 87.81
N VAL A 424 10.62 -27.64 88.39
CA VAL A 424 9.21 -27.72 88.13
C VAL A 424 8.50 -27.09 89.29
N PHE A 425 7.80 -26.00 89.07
CA PHE A 425 7.00 -25.32 90.06
C PHE A 425 5.54 -25.69 89.94
#